data_aa414c50db0ebd9508ad36e799354561
#
_entry.id   aa414c50db0ebd9508ad36e799354561
#
_cell.length_a   1.000
_cell.length_b   1.000
_cell.length_c   1.000
_cell.angle_alpha   90.00
_cell.angle_beta   90.00
_cell.angle_gamma   90.00
#
_symmetry.space_group_name_H-M   'P 1'
#
loop_
_entity.id
_entity.type
_entity.pdbx_description
1 polymer ?
#
loop_
_entity_poly.entity_id
_entity_poly.type
_entity_poly.pdbx_seq_one_letter_code
_entity_poly.pdbx_strand_id
1 'polypeptide(L)'
;MKRLLDPAALRALARGCAVLGAGGGGDTHLGLLQALQATEDFGAVPLMDLDELPDDDLIMPCGGIGAPTVSIEKIENGDEGPRLLSLIHI
;
A
#
# COMPACT_ATOMS: atom_id res chain seq x y z
N MET A 1 -14.17 -10.88 -7.06
CA MET A 1 -14.86 -9.67 -7.51
C MET A 1 -13.94 -8.46 -7.38
N LYS A 2 -13.74 -7.75 -8.45
CA LYS A 2 -12.84 -6.61 -8.48
C LYS A 2 -13.50 -5.38 -7.86
N ARG A 3 -12.85 -4.75 -6.91
CA ARG A 3 -13.33 -3.53 -6.26
C ARG A 3 -12.35 -2.39 -6.52
N LEU A 4 -12.87 -1.19 -6.67
CA LEU A 4 -12.03 0.00 -6.78
C LEU A 4 -11.95 0.68 -5.42
N LEU A 5 -10.73 0.96 -4.98
CA LEU A 5 -10.49 1.67 -3.73
C LEU A 5 -10.52 3.18 -4.00
N ASP A 6 -11.69 3.77 -3.81
CA ASP A 6 -11.86 5.22 -3.88
C ASP A 6 -11.42 5.87 -2.56
N PRO A 7 -11.42 7.21 -2.46
CA PRO A 7 -11.00 7.87 -1.21
C PRO A 7 -11.78 7.44 0.03
N ALA A 8 -13.08 7.18 -0.10
CA ALA A 8 -13.89 6.71 1.03
C ALA A 8 -13.46 5.31 1.48
N ALA A 9 -13.22 4.41 0.52
CA ALA A 9 -12.75 3.06 0.79
C ALA A 9 -11.36 3.08 1.43
N LEU A 10 -10.48 3.97 0.98
CA LEU A 10 -9.14 4.11 1.56
C LEU A 10 -9.18 4.56 3.02
N ARG A 11 -10.08 5.48 3.35
CA ARG A 11 -10.26 5.92 4.74
C ARG A 11 -10.74 4.79 5.63
N ALA A 12 -11.70 3.99 5.14
CA ALA A 12 -12.20 2.82 5.86
C ALA A 12 -11.09 1.77 6.03
N LEU A 13 -10.30 1.54 4.99
CA LEU A 13 -9.17 0.61 5.03
C LEU A 13 -8.13 1.05 6.07
N ALA A 14 -7.80 2.34 6.11
CA ALA A 14 -6.84 2.87 7.08
C ALA A 14 -7.30 2.66 8.51
N ARG A 15 -8.59 2.83 8.79
CA ARG A 15 -9.16 2.54 10.11
C ARG A 15 -9.05 1.07 10.49
N GLY A 16 -9.36 0.20 9.54
CA GLY A 16 -9.21 -1.25 9.74
C GLY A 16 -7.77 -1.64 10.00
N CYS A 17 -6.84 -1.08 9.24
CA CYS A 17 -5.41 -1.33 9.42
C CYS A 17 -4.91 -0.82 10.76
N ALA A 18 -5.42 0.30 11.28
CA ALA A 18 -5.04 0.81 12.59
C ALA A 18 -5.43 -0.17 13.70
N VAL A 19 -6.58 -0.82 13.57
CA VAL A 19 -7.04 -1.84 14.55
C VAL A 19 -6.22 -3.13 14.42
N LEU A 20 -6.09 -3.65 13.19
CA LEU A 20 -5.40 -4.92 12.95
C LEU A 20 -3.89 -4.81 13.13
N GLY A 21 -3.33 -3.63 12.93
CA GLY A 21 -1.91 -3.38 13.10
C GLY A 21 -1.50 -2.98 14.51
N ALA A 22 -2.39 -3.08 15.49
CA ALA A 22 -2.05 -2.78 16.87
C ALA A 22 -0.98 -3.76 17.36
N GLY A 23 0.13 -3.21 17.84
CA GLY A 23 1.28 -4.03 18.27
C GLY A 23 2.28 -4.33 17.16
N GLY A 24 1.98 -3.99 15.91
CA GLY A 24 2.88 -4.14 14.78
C GLY A 24 2.20 -3.76 13.48
N GLY A 25 2.87 -3.06 12.59
CA GLY A 25 2.30 -2.63 11.32
C GLY A 25 2.53 -1.15 11.03
N GLY A 26 2.86 -0.35 12.03
CA GLY A 26 3.18 1.06 11.87
C GLY A 26 1.98 1.98 11.94
N ASP A 27 2.23 3.26 11.68
CA ASP A 27 1.23 4.31 11.66
C ASP A 27 0.51 4.33 10.31
N THR A 28 -0.81 4.39 10.32
CA THR A 28 -1.62 4.39 9.10
C THR A 28 -1.90 5.77 8.54
N HIS A 29 -1.64 6.84 9.31
CA HIS A 29 -2.01 8.19 8.90
C HIS A 29 -1.24 8.69 7.66
N LEU A 30 0.09 8.58 7.69
CA LEU A 30 0.91 8.99 6.54
C LEU A 30 0.63 8.14 5.32
N GLY A 31 0.46 6.83 5.50
CA GLY A 31 0.10 5.93 4.41
C GLY A 31 -1.23 6.30 3.78
N LEU A 32 -2.22 6.68 4.59
CA LEU A 32 -3.50 7.14 4.09
C LEU A 32 -3.34 8.41 3.26
N LEU A 33 -2.59 9.39 3.74
CA LEU A 33 -2.36 10.63 3.01
C LEU A 33 -1.68 10.38 1.67
N GLN A 34 -0.68 9.52 1.64
CA GLN A 34 0.01 9.13 0.41
C GLN A 34 -0.93 8.42 -0.56
N ALA A 35 -1.77 7.52 -0.05
CA ALA A 35 -2.73 6.80 -0.87
C ALA A 35 -3.80 7.73 -1.45
N LEU A 36 -4.29 8.69 -0.65
CA LEU A 36 -5.25 9.68 -1.13
C LEU A 36 -4.64 10.56 -2.23
N GLN A 37 -3.39 10.96 -2.07
CA GLN A 37 -2.67 11.73 -3.09
C GLN A 37 -2.52 10.91 -4.38
N ALA A 38 -2.16 9.64 -4.26
CA ALA A 38 -2.00 8.76 -5.41
C ALA A 38 -3.32 8.57 -6.17
N THR A 39 -4.44 8.42 -5.46
CA THR A 39 -5.74 8.28 -6.13
C THR A 39 -6.19 9.57 -6.81
N GLU A 40 -5.79 10.72 -6.28
CA GLU A 40 -6.07 12.00 -6.93
C GLU A 40 -5.29 12.13 -8.24
N ASP A 41 -4.03 11.66 -8.26
CA ASP A 41 -3.15 11.80 -9.40
C ASP A 41 -3.38 10.71 -10.47
N PHE A 42 -3.70 9.48 -10.05
CA PHE A 42 -3.70 8.31 -10.94
C PHE A 42 -5.03 7.55 -10.96
N GLY A 43 -5.99 7.93 -10.14
CA GLY A 43 -7.28 7.27 -10.06
C GLY A 43 -7.34 6.17 -8.99
N ALA A 44 -8.49 5.53 -8.88
CA ALA A 44 -8.75 4.52 -7.84
C ALA A 44 -7.91 3.26 -8.06
N VAL A 45 -7.47 2.67 -6.94
CA VAL A 45 -6.67 1.45 -6.96
C VAL A 45 -7.59 0.23 -7.03
N PRO A 46 -7.37 -0.70 -7.96
CA PRO A 46 -8.16 -1.93 -7.99
C PRO A 46 -7.74 -2.90 -6.89
N LEU A 47 -8.72 -3.46 -6.20
CA LEU A 47 -8.54 -4.53 -5.24
C LEU A 47 -9.08 -5.83 -5.85
N MET A 48 -8.25 -6.86 -5.90
CA MET A 48 -8.59 -8.13 -6.53
C MET A 48 -8.65 -9.26 -5.50
N ASP A 49 -9.57 -10.19 -5.71
CA ASP A 49 -9.57 -11.43 -4.94
C ASP A 49 -8.45 -12.35 -5.45
N LEU A 50 -7.99 -13.26 -4.59
CA LEU A 50 -6.95 -14.21 -4.97
C LEU A 50 -7.36 -15.08 -6.18
N ASP A 51 -8.64 -15.40 -6.27
CA ASP A 51 -9.17 -16.22 -7.37
C ASP A 51 -9.07 -15.54 -8.74
N GLU A 52 -8.95 -14.21 -8.76
CA GLU A 52 -8.83 -13.43 -9.99
C GLU A 52 -7.40 -13.37 -10.53
N LEU A 53 -6.43 -13.84 -9.75
CA LEU A 53 -5.03 -13.84 -10.15
C LEU A 53 -4.67 -15.14 -10.87
N PRO A 54 -4.03 -15.08 -12.06
CA PRO A 54 -3.49 -16.27 -12.70
C PRO A 54 -2.45 -16.96 -11.83
N ASP A 55 -2.41 -18.29 -11.86
CA ASP A 55 -1.51 -19.07 -11.03
C ASP A 55 -0.03 -18.84 -11.33
N ASP A 56 0.26 -18.41 -12.57
CA ASP A 56 1.63 -18.18 -13.03
C ASP A 56 2.06 -16.72 -12.95
N ASP A 57 1.24 -15.83 -12.39
CA ASP A 57 1.62 -14.43 -12.19
C ASP A 57 2.65 -14.31 -11.07
N LEU A 58 3.61 -13.45 -11.31
CA LEU A 58 4.61 -13.11 -10.30
C LEU A 58 4.06 -12.06 -9.36
N ILE A 59 3.99 -12.38 -8.08
CA ILE A 59 3.48 -11.47 -7.05
C ILE A 59 4.66 -11.07 -6.15
N MET A 60 4.86 -9.78 -5.98
CA MET A 60 5.90 -9.25 -5.10
C MET A 60 5.26 -8.47 -3.96
N PRO A 61 5.34 -8.99 -2.71
CA PRO A 61 4.90 -8.22 -1.55
C PRO A 61 5.86 -7.06 -1.29
N CYS A 62 5.31 -5.91 -0.93
CA CYS A 62 6.08 -4.72 -0.60
C CYS A 62 5.72 -4.26 0.80
N GLY A 63 6.72 -3.80 1.55
CA GLY A 63 6.52 -3.29 2.89
C GLY A 63 7.76 -2.58 3.37
N GLY A 64 7.64 -1.90 4.49
CA GLY A 64 8.75 -1.21 5.13
C GLY A 64 9.16 -1.90 6.41
N ILE A 65 10.42 -1.74 6.78
CA ILE A 65 10.96 -2.20 8.05
C ILE A 65 11.58 -1.01 8.76
N GLY A 66 11.27 -0.84 10.04
CA GLY A 66 11.84 0.23 10.84
C GLY A 66 10.92 0.66 11.95
N ALA A 67 11.38 1.66 12.72
CA ALA A 67 10.56 2.25 13.78
C ALA A 67 9.49 3.17 13.16
N PRO A 68 8.25 3.16 13.66
CA PRO A 68 7.19 4.04 13.12
C PRO A 68 7.57 5.53 13.13
N THR A 69 8.33 5.96 14.12
CA THR A 69 8.78 7.35 14.21
C THR A 69 9.69 7.75 13.06
N VAL A 70 10.46 6.81 12.51
CA VAL A 70 11.32 7.08 11.34
C VAL A 70 10.47 7.34 10.11
N SER A 71 9.38 6.61 9.93
CA SER A 71 8.46 6.82 8.81
C SER A 71 7.78 8.20 8.87
N ILE A 72 7.56 8.72 10.08
CA ILE A 72 7.00 10.06 10.26
C ILE A 72 8.03 11.13 9.84
N GLU A 73 9.31 10.89 10.13
CA GLU A 73 10.38 11.83 9.79
C GLU A 73 10.83 11.72 8.33
N LYS A 74 10.82 10.51 7.78
CA LYS A 74 11.29 10.23 6.42
C LYS A 74 10.14 9.64 5.61
N ILE A 75 9.46 10.49 4.86
CA ILE A 75 8.34 10.09 4.03
C ILE A 75 8.87 9.39 2.78
N GLU A 76 8.33 8.20 2.49
CA GLU A 76 8.70 7.43 1.32
C GLU A 76 8.22 8.10 0.04
N ASN A 77 8.97 7.94 -1.05
CA ASN A 77 8.60 8.47 -2.37
C ASN A 77 7.43 7.69 -3.00
N GLY A 78 7.28 6.42 -2.63
CA GLY A 78 6.26 5.56 -3.21
C GLY A 78 6.75 4.73 -4.40
N ASP A 79 7.97 4.93 -4.88
CA ASP A 79 8.52 4.21 -6.03
C ASP A 79 9.59 3.18 -5.66
N GLU A 80 9.82 2.94 -4.37
CA GLU A 80 10.84 2.01 -3.89
C GLU A 80 10.58 0.57 -4.35
N GLY A 81 9.32 0.14 -4.32
CA GLY A 81 8.94 -1.20 -4.77
C GLY A 81 9.27 -1.43 -6.25
N PRO A 82 8.79 -0.57 -7.16
CA PRO A 82 9.14 -0.69 -8.58
C PRO A 82 10.63 -0.61 -8.87
N ARG A 83 11.36 0.21 -8.15
CA ARG A 83 12.83 0.30 -8.30
C ARG A 83 13.50 -1.02 -7.92
N LEU A 84 13.10 -1.60 -6.79
CA LEU A 84 13.62 -2.89 -6.36
C LEU A 84 13.29 -3.98 -7.37
N LEU A 85 12.07 -3.99 -7.88
CA LEU A 85 11.63 -4.96 -8.87
C LEU A 85 12.47 -4.85 -10.16
N SER A 86 12.78 -3.64 -10.61
CA SER A 86 13.59 -3.45 -11.81
C SER A 86 15.02 -3.99 -11.63
N LEU A 87 15.58 -3.91 -10.43
CA LEU A 87 16.89 -4.47 -10.12
C LEU A 87 16.88 -6.00 -10.14
N ILE A 88 15.79 -6.62 -9.74
CA ILE A 88 15.65 -8.07 -9.73
C ILE A 88 15.50 -8.63 -11.15
N HIS A 89 14.88 -7.89 -12.05
CA HIS A 89 14.58 -8.31 -13.42
C HIS A 89 15.68 -8.01 -14.45
N ILE A 90 16.81 -7.51 -14.03
CA ILE A 90 17.93 -7.24 -14.93
C ILE A 90 18.64 -8.52 -15.39
#